data_5e0a762febee9863cb93c30ede61fdce
#
_entry.id   5e0a762febee9863cb93c30ede61fdce
#
_cell.length_a   1.000
_cell.length_b   1.000
_cell.length_c   1.000
_cell.angle_alpha   90.00
_cell.angle_beta   90.00
_cell.angle_gamma   90.00
#
_symmetry.space_group_name_H-M   'P 1'
#
loop_
_entity.id
_entity.type
_entity.pdbx_description
1 polymer ?
#
loop_
_entity_poly.entity_id
_entity_poly.type
_entity_poly.pdbx_seq_one_letter_code
_entity_poly.pdbx_strand_id
1 'polypeptide(L)'
;MSLTQQSAQNVAHVLSEAMPYIRRFRGKTIVIKYGGNAMVDEALKSGFARDVVLMKLVGINPVVVHGGGPQIGNLLEKIGKKSEFVEGMRVTDTETMDVVEMVLGGQVNKQIVSLITQHGGSAVGLTGKDGDLIRARKMKIERSSPELDVPEIIDLGHVGEVESIDASVVDMLVGGNFIPVIAPIGVGADGCSYNINADLVAGRMAEVLKAEKLILLTNTAGLLDKDGELLTGLNAADVDKLIDDGTIHGGMLPKIACALSAVNCGVKASHIIDGRVAHAVLVELFTDEGVGTLIRA
;
A
#
# COMPACT_ATOMS: atom_id res chain seq x y z
N MET A 1 4.94 -35.70 4.30
CA MET A 1 4.05 -36.37 3.33
C MET A 1 4.81 -36.49 2.02
N SER A 2 4.96 -37.69 1.46
CA SER A 2 5.54 -37.84 0.12
C SER A 2 4.50 -37.41 -0.92
N LEU A 3 4.91 -36.51 -1.83
CA LEU A 3 4.07 -36.10 -2.96
C LEU A 3 3.84 -37.32 -3.87
N THR A 4 2.64 -37.45 -4.44
CA THR A 4 2.41 -38.38 -5.55
C THR A 4 3.23 -37.92 -6.75
N GLN A 5 3.55 -38.83 -7.69
CA GLN A 5 4.29 -38.51 -8.91
C GLN A 5 3.59 -37.39 -9.71
N GLN A 6 2.27 -37.43 -9.82
CA GLN A 6 1.48 -36.39 -10.48
C GLN A 6 1.59 -35.03 -9.77
N SER A 7 1.54 -35.03 -8.43
CA SER A 7 1.70 -33.78 -7.66
C SER A 7 3.10 -33.19 -7.81
N ALA A 8 4.13 -34.03 -7.87
CA ALA A 8 5.51 -33.59 -8.10
C ALA A 8 5.70 -32.98 -9.50
N GLN A 9 5.09 -33.58 -10.53
CA GLN A 9 5.10 -33.04 -11.90
C GLN A 9 4.36 -31.70 -11.99
N ASN A 10 3.22 -31.54 -11.32
CA ASN A 10 2.48 -30.29 -11.28
C ASN A 10 3.31 -29.17 -10.63
N VAL A 11 4.01 -29.45 -9.52
CA VAL A 11 4.89 -28.47 -8.88
C VAL A 11 6.02 -28.05 -9.83
N ALA A 12 6.67 -29.00 -10.51
CA ALA A 12 7.73 -28.69 -11.48
C ALA A 12 7.21 -27.85 -12.66
N HIS A 13 6.00 -28.14 -13.15
CA HIS A 13 5.35 -27.39 -14.22
C HIS A 13 5.07 -25.94 -13.81
N VAL A 14 4.42 -25.73 -12.66
CA VAL A 14 4.12 -24.37 -12.12
C VAL A 14 5.40 -23.56 -11.95
N LEU A 15 6.47 -24.16 -11.40
CA LEU A 15 7.76 -23.47 -11.24
C LEU A 15 8.39 -23.09 -12.59
N SER A 16 8.24 -23.96 -13.60
CA SER A 16 8.74 -23.68 -14.96
C SER A 16 7.98 -22.54 -15.62
N GLU A 17 6.65 -22.48 -15.45
CA GLU A 17 5.81 -21.40 -15.97
C GLU A 17 6.07 -20.06 -15.27
N ALA A 18 6.44 -20.06 -14.00
CA ALA A 18 6.79 -18.85 -13.27
C ALA A 18 8.17 -18.27 -13.67
N MET A 19 9.06 -19.05 -14.29
CA MET A 19 10.43 -18.63 -14.61
C MET A 19 10.56 -17.36 -15.46
N PRO A 20 9.77 -17.12 -16.52
CA PRO A 20 9.84 -15.89 -17.31
C PRO A 20 9.59 -14.63 -16.46
N TYR A 21 8.63 -14.70 -15.55
CA TYR A 21 8.29 -13.59 -14.64
C TYR A 21 9.38 -13.38 -13.60
N ILE A 22 9.93 -14.44 -13.00
CA ILE A 22 11.07 -14.36 -12.07
C ILE A 22 12.25 -13.66 -12.74
N ARG A 23 12.59 -14.06 -13.99
CA ARG A 23 13.67 -13.41 -14.76
C ARG A 23 13.38 -11.93 -15.03
N ARG A 24 12.12 -11.58 -15.33
CA ARG A 24 11.68 -10.21 -15.62
C ARG A 24 11.82 -9.31 -14.41
N PHE A 25 11.42 -9.79 -13.23
CA PHE A 25 11.35 -8.98 -12.02
C PHE A 25 12.57 -9.10 -11.10
N ARG A 26 13.51 -10.00 -11.39
CA ARG A 26 14.73 -10.14 -10.60
C ARG A 26 15.52 -8.83 -10.55
N GLY A 27 15.90 -8.39 -9.33
CA GLY A 27 16.58 -7.13 -9.07
C GLY A 27 15.69 -5.89 -9.15
N LYS A 28 14.39 -6.05 -9.47
CA LYS A 28 13.44 -4.94 -9.54
C LYS A 28 12.81 -4.68 -8.18
N THR A 29 12.56 -3.40 -7.89
CA THR A 29 11.81 -2.99 -6.72
C THR A 29 10.32 -3.00 -7.01
N ILE A 30 9.53 -3.59 -6.11
CA ILE A 30 8.07 -3.60 -6.14
C ILE A 30 7.58 -3.05 -4.82
N VAL A 31 6.83 -1.96 -4.89
CA VAL A 31 6.21 -1.37 -3.70
C VAL A 31 4.80 -1.94 -3.55
N ILE A 32 4.50 -2.42 -2.36
CA ILE A 32 3.21 -3.05 -2.03
C ILE A 32 2.56 -2.28 -0.89
N LYS A 33 1.42 -1.67 -1.17
CA LYS A 33 0.57 -1.15 -0.10
C LYS A 33 -0.26 -2.28 0.48
N TYR A 34 -0.01 -2.60 1.73
CA TYR A 34 -0.69 -3.65 2.49
C TYR A 34 -1.74 -3.06 3.42
N GLY A 35 -3.00 -3.47 3.26
CA GLY A 35 -4.10 -2.88 4.02
C GLY A 35 -5.42 -3.62 3.83
N GLY A 36 -6.47 -3.12 4.45
CA GLY A 36 -7.81 -3.68 4.34
C GLY A 36 -7.97 -5.03 5.06
N ASN A 37 -8.86 -5.88 4.54
CA ASN A 37 -9.17 -7.19 5.13
C ASN A 37 -7.97 -8.16 5.13
N ALA A 38 -7.02 -7.98 4.22
CA ALA A 38 -5.76 -8.74 4.22
C ALA A 38 -4.98 -8.61 5.54
N MET A 39 -5.24 -7.56 6.33
CA MET A 39 -4.61 -7.33 7.64
C MET A 39 -5.44 -7.83 8.83
N VAL A 40 -6.60 -8.43 8.61
CA VAL A 40 -7.52 -8.87 9.68
C VAL A 40 -7.56 -10.39 9.76
N ASP A 41 -7.69 -11.06 8.64
CA ASP A 41 -7.73 -12.53 8.56
C ASP A 41 -6.34 -13.14 8.73
N GLU A 42 -6.18 -14.09 9.65
CA GLU A 42 -4.89 -14.71 9.98
C GLU A 42 -4.31 -15.53 8.83
N ALA A 43 -5.15 -16.22 8.03
CA ALA A 43 -4.68 -16.98 6.88
C ALA A 43 -4.17 -16.05 5.77
N LEU A 44 -4.86 -14.93 5.52
CA LEU A 44 -4.43 -13.92 4.56
C LEU A 44 -3.15 -13.22 5.01
N LYS A 45 -3.00 -12.90 6.31
CA LYS A 45 -1.76 -12.34 6.86
C LYS A 45 -0.57 -13.27 6.64
N SER A 46 -0.74 -14.55 7.00
CA SER A 46 0.30 -15.57 6.83
C SER A 46 0.63 -15.78 5.35
N GLY A 47 -0.40 -15.82 4.48
CA GLY A 47 -0.25 -15.90 3.02
C GLY A 47 0.56 -14.73 2.47
N PHE A 48 0.19 -13.50 2.80
CA PHE A 48 0.90 -12.29 2.38
C PHE A 48 2.38 -12.30 2.82
N ALA A 49 2.65 -12.66 4.07
CA ALA A 49 4.04 -12.73 4.55
C ALA A 49 4.87 -13.75 3.76
N ARG A 50 4.28 -14.91 3.42
CA ARG A 50 4.93 -15.94 2.58
C ARG A 50 5.17 -15.42 1.16
N ASP A 51 4.22 -14.68 0.59
CA ASP A 51 4.35 -14.08 -0.75
C ASP A 51 5.54 -13.13 -0.80
N VAL A 52 5.64 -12.21 0.17
CA VAL A 52 6.73 -11.24 0.27
C VAL A 52 8.08 -11.92 0.47
N VAL A 53 8.13 -12.98 1.28
CA VAL A 53 9.35 -13.79 1.47
C VAL A 53 9.74 -14.47 0.17
N LEU A 54 8.80 -15.08 -0.54
CA LEU A 54 9.06 -15.73 -1.83
C LEU A 54 9.59 -14.73 -2.86
N MET A 55 8.98 -13.54 -2.95
CA MET A 55 9.49 -12.47 -3.82
C MET A 55 10.96 -12.17 -3.53
N LYS A 56 11.33 -12.02 -2.26
CA LYS A 56 12.72 -11.75 -1.87
C LYS A 56 13.65 -12.91 -2.21
N LEU A 57 13.22 -14.15 -1.99
CA LEU A 57 14.00 -15.36 -2.29
C LEU A 57 14.30 -15.52 -3.80
N VAL A 58 13.37 -15.12 -4.67
CA VAL A 58 13.61 -15.16 -6.12
C VAL A 58 14.35 -13.93 -6.66
N GLY A 59 14.80 -13.03 -5.77
CA GLY A 59 15.62 -11.88 -6.09
C GLY A 59 14.85 -10.61 -6.46
N ILE A 60 13.55 -10.54 -6.18
CA ILE A 60 12.77 -9.30 -6.24
C ILE A 60 13.02 -8.49 -4.95
N ASN A 61 12.90 -7.18 -5.02
CA ASN A 61 13.03 -6.28 -3.88
C ASN A 61 11.64 -5.75 -3.45
N PRO A 62 10.90 -6.47 -2.58
CA PRO A 62 9.64 -5.98 -2.05
C PRO A 62 9.88 -4.88 -1.01
N VAL A 63 9.11 -3.80 -1.10
CA VAL A 63 9.01 -2.73 -0.10
C VAL A 63 7.55 -2.64 0.31
N VAL A 64 7.26 -2.85 1.60
CA VAL A 64 5.88 -2.89 2.10
C VAL A 64 5.56 -1.57 2.80
N VAL A 65 4.48 -0.92 2.37
CA VAL A 65 3.87 0.21 3.09
C VAL A 65 2.53 -0.27 3.63
N HIS A 66 2.33 -0.21 4.95
CA HIS A 66 1.10 -0.76 5.53
C HIS A 66 0.11 0.30 6.02
N GLY A 67 -1.16 -0.04 6.03
CA GLY A 67 -2.21 0.69 6.72
C GLY A 67 -2.36 0.25 8.18
N GLY A 68 -3.52 0.53 8.76
CA GLY A 68 -3.85 0.14 10.15
C GLY A 68 -5.06 0.88 10.72
N GLY A 69 -5.91 1.43 9.84
CA GLY A 69 -7.11 2.19 10.27
C GLY A 69 -8.01 1.43 11.24
N PRO A 70 -8.36 0.15 10.99
CA PRO A 70 -9.14 -0.65 11.93
C PRO A 70 -8.47 -0.82 13.30
N GLN A 71 -7.15 -1.05 13.33
CA GLN A 71 -6.40 -1.24 14.57
C GLN A 71 -6.34 0.06 15.40
N ILE A 72 -6.17 1.21 14.73
CA ILE A 72 -6.26 2.53 15.38
C ILE A 72 -7.67 2.72 15.96
N GLY A 73 -8.72 2.45 15.17
CA GLY A 73 -10.11 2.57 15.61
C GLY A 73 -10.39 1.71 16.84
N ASN A 74 -9.96 0.47 16.83
CA ASN A 74 -10.14 -0.47 17.95
C ASN A 74 -9.45 0.02 19.24
N LEU A 75 -8.25 0.63 19.12
CA LEU A 75 -7.58 1.16 20.32
C LEU A 75 -8.26 2.43 20.83
N LEU A 76 -8.64 3.35 19.94
CA LEU A 76 -9.39 4.55 20.31
C LEU A 76 -10.69 4.21 21.03
N GLU A 77 -11.46 3.24 20.52
CA GLU A 77 -12.69 2.76 21.17
C GLU A 77 -12.42 2.19 22.56
N LYS A 78 -11.36 1.40 22.74
CA LYS A 78 -10.98 0.84 24.05
C LYS A 78 -10.63 1.90 25.09
N ILE A 79 -10.08 3.03 24.67
CA ILE A 79 -9.78 4.15 25.56
C ILE A 79 -10.95 5.17 25.66
N GLY A 80 -12.11 4.85 25.03
CA GLY A 80 -13.31 5.69 25.11
C GLY A 80 -13.31 6.90 24.17
N LYS A 81 -12.40 6.95 23.19
CA LYS A 81 -12.29 8.06 22.22
C LYS A 81 -12.95 7.71 20.89
N LYS A 82 -13.86 8.58 20.44
CA LYS A 82 -14.55 8.41 19.15
C LYS A 82 -13.64 8.82 17.99
N SER A 83 -13.70 8.05 16.91
CA SER A 83 -13.05 8.39 15.65
C SER A 83 -13.98 9.23 14.77
N GLU A 84 -13.47 10.33 14.26
CA GLU A 84 -14.15 11.17 13.28
C GLU A 84 -13.41 11.10 11.96
N PHE A 85 -14.16 11.17 10.86
CA PHE A 85 -13.60 11.10 9.50
C PHE A 85 -14.16 12.23 8.64
N VAL A 86 -13.29 12.87 7.87
CA VAL A 86 -13.63 13.85 6.85
C VAL A 86 -12.99 13.41 5.55
N GLU A 87 -13.78 13.24 4.50
CA GLU A 87 -13.33 12.77 3.17
C GLU A 87 -12.49 11.48 3.24
N GLY A 88 -12.85 10.57 4.14
CA GLY A 88 -12.14 9.29 4.34
C GLY A 88 -10.84 9.40 5.15
N MET A 89 -10.44 10.60 5.57
CA MET A 89 -9.29 10.83 6.45
C MET A 89 -9.74 10.97 7.90
N ARG A 90 -8.99 10.34 8.81
CA ARG A 90 -9.26 10.40 10.24
C ARG A 90 -8.83 11.75 10.79
N VAL A 91 -9.75 12.49 11.39
CA VAL A 91 -9.40 13.68 12.19
C VAL A 91 -8.45 13.23 13.30
N THR A 92 -7.28 13.83 13.38
CA THR A 92 -6.17 13.35 14.21
C THR A 92 -5.66 14.48 15.09
N ASP A 93 -6.28 14.67 16.26
CA ASP A 93 -5.77 15.56 17.29
C ASP A 93 -4.48 14.97 17.93
N THR A 94 -3.84 15.71 18.83
CA THR A 94 -2.56 15.30 19.43
C THR A 94 -2.66 13.93 20.12
N GLU A 95 -3.69 13.70 20.93
CA GLU A 95 -3.89 12.42 21.62
C GLU A 95 -4.17 11.27 20.63
N THR A 96 -4.93 11.55 19.58
CA THR A 96 -5.13 10.57 18.50
C THR A 96 -3.84 10.29 17.76
N MET A 97 -2.96 11.29 17.59
CA MET A 97 -1.66 11.07 16.94
C MET A 97 -0.75 10.16 17.76
N ASP A 98 -0.74 10.31 19.09
CA ASP A 98 -0.01 9.40 19.98
C ASP A 98 -0.50 7.95 19.81
N VAL A 99 -1.83 7.75 19.73
CA VAL A 99 -2.41 6.43 19.44
C VAL A 99 -2.01 5.91 18.07
N VAL A 100 -2.01 6.76 17.05
CA VAL A 100 -1.57 6.41 15.69
C VAL A 100 -0.11 5.94 15.69
N GLU A 101 0.79 6.65 16.36
CA GLU A 101 2.20 6.26 16.48
C GLU A 101 2.36 4.91 17.20
N MET A 102 1.71 4.72 18.33
CA MET A 102 1.75 3.45 19.06
C MET A 102 1.24 2.28 18.22
N VAL A 103 0.11 2.47 17.56
CA VAL A 103 -0.53 1.40 16.77
C VAL A 103 0.24 1.12 15.49
N LEU A 104 0.51 2.13 14.67
CA LEU A 104 1.16 1.91 13.38
C LEU A 104 2.64 1.54 13.56
N GLY A 105 3.42 2.33 14.29
CA GLY A 105 4.85 2.12 14.46
C GLY A 105 5.19 0.95 15.40
N GLY A 106 4.43 0.80 16.48
CA GLY A 106 4.70 -0.22 17.51
C GLY A 106 4.00 -1.55 17.27
N GLN A 107 2.70 -1.55 17.07
CA GLN A 107 1.92 -2.78 17.02
C GLN A 107 1.85 -3.38 15.61
N VAL A 108 1.24 -2.68 14.67
CA VAL A 108 0.98 -3.22 13.31
C VAL A 108 2.28 -3.49 12.57
N ASN A 109 3.18 -2.51 12.54
CA ASN A 109 4.48 -2.64 11.88
C ASN A 109 5.25 -3.87 12.39
N LYS A 110 5.36 -4.03 13.72
CA LYS A 110 6.12 -5.13 14.32
C LYS A 110 5.44 -6.49 14.18
N GLN A 111 4.11 -6.53 14.09
CA GLN A 111 3.39 -7.76 13.75
C GLN A 111 3.72 -8.23 12.32
N ILE A 112 3.74 -7.33 11.34
CA ILE A 112 4.10 -7.65 9.95
C ILE A 112 5.54 -8.12 9.88
N VAL A 113 6.48 -7.40 10.49
CA VAL A 113 7.90 -7.77 10.57
C VAL A 113 8.07 -9.18 11.17
N SER A 114 7.40 -9.44 12.30
CA SER A 114 7.45 -10.75 12.98
C SER A 114 6.93 -11.86 12.07
N LEU A 115 5.80 -11.64 11.38
CA LEU A 115 5.23 -12.63 10.46
C LEU A 115 6.17 -12.94 9.29
N ILE A 116 6.76 -11.94 8.65
CA ILE A 116 7.74 -12.13 7.59
C ILE A 116 8.94 -12.93 8.11
N THR A 117 9.43 -12.62 9.32
CA THR A 117 10.56 -13.31 9.93
C THR A 117 10.23 -14.76 10.28
N GLN A 118 9.02 -15.03 10.76
CA GLN A 118 8.55 -16.41 11.03
C GLN A 118 8.51 -17.28 9.77
N HIS A 119 8.31 -16.67 8.59
CA HIS A 119 8.36 -17.36 7.30
C HIS A 119 9.75 -17.38 6.66
N GLY A 120 10.81 -16.98 7.39
CA GLY A 120 12.20 -17.05 6.94
C GLY A 120 12.71 -15.83 6.19
N GLY A 121 11.96 -14.73 6.14
CA GLY A 121 12.42 -13.45 5.61
C GLY A 121 13.15 -12.62 6.65
N SER A 122 14.02 -11.71 6.21
CA SER A 122 14.66 -10.70 7.05
C SER A 122 13.96 -9.36 6.85
N ALA A 123 13.10 -8.95 7.78
CA ALA A 123 12.36 -7.70 7.67
C ALA A 123 12.77 -6.65 8.70
N VAL A 124 12.73 -5.38 8.32
CA VAL A 124 12.98 -4.24 9.21
C VAL A 124 11.80 -3.28 9.11
N GLY A 125 11.24 -2.95 10.27
CA GLY A 125 10.13 -2.01 10.37
C GLY A 125 10.60 -0.59 10.63
N LEU A 126 10.08 0.35 9.84
CA LEU A 126 10.37 1.78 9.88
C LEU A 126 9.06 2.58 9.98
N THR A 127 9.20 3.79 10.51
CA THR A 127 8.27 4.90 10.32
C THR A 127 8.94 5.97 9.45
N GLY A 128 8.22 6.97 9.01
CA GLY A 128 8.84 8.09 8.29
C GLY A 128 9.80 8.94 9.13
N LYS A 129 9.80 8.77 10.46
CA LYS A 129 10.74 9.44 11.38
C LYS A 129 12.14 8.84 11.35
N ASP A 130 12.24 7.54 10.97
CA ASP A 130 13.50 6.80 10.97
C ASP A 130 14.37 7.28 9.79
N GLY A 131 15.52 7.85 10.09
CA GLY A 131 16.44 8.39 9.09
C GLY A 131 15.85 9.53 8.24
N ASP A 132 14.83 10.21 8.77
CA ASP A 132 14.13 11.29 8.05
C ASP A 132 13.46 10.82 6.74
N LEU A 133 13.01 9.58 6.74
CA LEU A 133 12.50 8.89 5.56
C LEU A 133 11.31 9.59 4.90
N ILE A 134 10.35 10.13 5.69
CA ILE A 134 9.16 10.82 5.16
C ILE A 134 9.02 12.19 5.80
N ARG A 135 9.32 13.22 5.03
CA ARG A 135 8.96 14.59 5.37
C ARG A 135 7.50 14.84 5.01
N ALA A 136 6.79 15.43 5.94
CA ALA A 136 5.36 15.72 5.81
C ALA A 136 5.09 17.22 5.97
N ARG A 137 4.02 17.67 5.35
CA ARG A 137 3.41 18.95 5.65
C ARG A 137 1.96 18.74 6.08
N LYS A 138 1.45 19.64 6.92
CA LYS A 138 0.06 19.57 7.38
C LYS A 138 -0.89 19.66 6.18
N MET A 139 -1.80 18.70 6.08
CA MET A 139 -2.84 18.70 5.07
C MET A 139 -3.92 19.73 5.41
N LYS A 140 -4.39 20.45 4.41
CA LYS A 140 -5.52 21.38 4.51
C LYS A 140 -6.57 20.98 3.49
N ILE A 141 -7.82 20.88 3.95
CA ILE A 141 -8.96 20.66 3.05
C ILE A 141 -9.64 22.02 2.90
N GLU A 142 -9.77 22.46 1.66
CA GLU A 142 -10.54 23.65 1.30
C GLU A 142 -11.89 23.21 0.73
N ARG A 143 -12.97 23.58 1.41
CA ARG A 143 -14.32 23.34 0.94
C ARG A 143 -14.87 24.65 0.35
N SER A 144 -15.06 24.66 -0.96
CA SER A 144 -15.76 25.73 -1.64
C SER A 144 -17.25 25.39 -1.71
N SER A 145 -18.12 26.28 -1.27
CA SER A 145 -19.56 26.20 -1.45
C SER A 145 -20.04 27.48 -2.15
N PRO A 146 -21.02 27.41 -3.05
CA PRO A 146 -21.61 28.60 -3.69
C PRO A 146 -22.19 29.62 -2.69
N GLU A 147 -22.40 29.18 -1.44
CA GLU A 147 -22.96 30.01 -0.35
C GLU A 147 -21.88 30.68 0.51
N LEU A 148 -20.58 30.41 0.26
CA LEU A 148 -19.46 30.96 1.01
C LEU A 148 -18.65 31.93 0.14
N ASP A 149 -18.52 33.16 0.58
CA ASP A 149 -17.67 34.19 -0.08
C ASP A 149 -16.15 33.84 0.01
N VAL A 150 -15.76 32.98 0.95
CA VAL A 150 -14.39 32.51 1.17
C VAL A 150 -14.42 30.99 1.42
N PRO A 151 -13.49 30.22 0.85
CA PRO A 151 -13.40 28.78 1.12
C PRO A 151 -13.25 28.48 2.61
N GLU A 152 -14.02 27.52 3.10
CA GLU A 152 -13.88 27.01 4.48
C GLU A 152 -12.65 26.10 4.56
N ILE A 153 -11.70 26.39 5.44
CA ILE A 153 -10.54 25.55 5.73
C ILE A 153 -10.91 24.60 6.86
N ILE A 154 -10.94 23.30 6.56
CA ILE A 154 -11.17 22.25 7.55
C ILE A 154 -9.83 21.81 8.13
N ASP A 155 -9.62 22.00 9.42
CA ASP A 155 -8.43 21.52 10.15
C ASP A 155 -8.63 20.07 10.61
N LEU A 156 -7.85 19.16 10.05
CA LEU A 156 -7.85 17.73 10.40
C LEU A 156 -6.86 17.38 11.53
N GLY A 157 -6.22 18.37 12.15
CA GLY A 157 -5.18 18.16 13.16
C GLY A 157 -3.86 17.68 12.56
N HIS A 158 -3.33 16.58 13.08
CA HIS A 158 -2.08 15.95 12.64
C HIS A 158 -2.26 15.03 11.42
N VAL A 159 -3.06 15.45 10.45
CA VAL A 159 -3.14 14.78 9.14
C VAL A 159 -2.17 15.46 8.19
N GLY A 160 -1.34 14.66 7.53
CA GLY A 160 -0.31 15.16 6.64
C GLY A 160 -0.38 14.61 5.22
N GLU A 161 0.31 15.30 4.34
CA GLU A 161 0.67 14.83 3.02
C GLU A 161 2.20 14.72 2.89
N VAL A 162 2.64 13.85 1.99
CA VAL A 162 4.07 13.64 1.76
C VAL A 162 4.66 14.87 1.07
N GLU A 163 5.61 15.54 1.70
CA GLU A 163 6.38 16.62 1.11
C GLU A 163 7.56 16.07 0.31
N SER A 164 8.35 15.19 0.95
CA SER A 164 9.47 14.49 0.31
C SER A 164 9.73 13.14 0.97
N ILE A 165 10.45 12.27 0.26
CA ILE A 165 10.95 10.99 0.77
C ILE A 165 12.44 10.91 0.52
N ASP A 166 13.22 10.64 1.57
CA ASP A 166 14.63 10.23 1.46
C ASP A 166 14.72 8.71 1.57
N ALA A 167 14.88 8.04 0.44
CA ALA A 167 14.90 6.59 0.39
C ALA A 167 16.23 5.96 0.82
N SER A 168 17.22 6.72 1.28
CA SER A 168 18.56 6.22 1.60
C SER A 168 18.55 5.03 2.56
N VAL A 169 17.74 5.08 3.61
CA VAL A 169 17.60 3.97 4.56
C VAL A 169 16.93 2.75 3.93
N VAL A 170 15.96 2.96 3.03
CA VAL A 170 15.28 1.88 2.30
C VAL A 170 16.25 1.19 1.34
N ASP A 171 17.02 1.98 0.57
CA ASP A 171 18.03 1.47 -0.36
C ASP A 171 19.12 0.68 0.37
N MET A 172 19.58 1.15 1.53
CA MET A 172 20.53 0.44 2.38
C MET A 172 19.98 -0.91 2.84
N LEU A 173 18.72 -0.95 3.28
CA LEU A 173 18.07 -2.19 3.72
C LEU A 173 17.88 -3.17 2.56
N VAL A 174 17.40 -2.69 1.43
CA VAL A 174 17.23 -3.50 0.21
C VAL A 174 18.57 -4.07 -0.24
N GLY A 175 19.62 -3.27 -0.28
CA GLY A 175 20.99 -3.69 -0.59
C GLY A 175 21.57 -4.68 0.42
N GLY A 176 21.19 -4.58 1.69
CA GLY A 176 21.51 -5.51 2.76
C GLY A 176 20.66 -6.79 2.77
N ASN A 177 19.84 -7.01 1.76
CA ASN A 177 18.92 -8.15 1.63
C ASN A 177 17.78 -8.18 2.65
N PHE A 178 17.41 -7.04 3.25
CA PHE A 178 16.25 -6.90 4.10
C PHE A 178 14.99 -6.54 3.32
N ILE A 179 13.85 -6.74 3.95
CA ILE A 179 12.52 -6.33 3.47
C ILE A 179 12.07 -5.14 4.32
N PRO A 180 12.04 -3.91 3.77
CA PRO A 180 11.54 -2.74 4.49
C PRO A 180 10.03 -2.82 4.67
N VAL A 181 9.55 -2.55 5.90
CA VAL A 181 8.14 -2.45 6.25
C VAL A 181 7.89 -1.08 6.85
N ILE A 182 7.12 -0.23 6.17
CA ILE A 182 7.02 1.20 6.43
C ILE A 182 5.64 1.55 6.94
N ALA A 183 5.57 2.17 8.12
CA ALA A 183 4.36 2.78 8.65
C ALA A 183 4.20 4.20 8.07
N PRO A 184 2.98 4.61 7.68
CA PRO A 184 2.72 5.88 7.00
C PRO A 184 2.61 7.05 7.99
N ILE A 185 3.69 7.30 8.72
CA ILE A 185 3.86 8.40 9.66
C ILE A 185 5.01 9.26 9.15
N GLY A 186 4.77 10.54 8.92
CA GLY A 186 5.80 11.49 8.52
C GLY A 186 6.13 12.49 9.63
N VAL A 187 7.21 13.26 9.46
CA VAL A 187 7.60 14.34 10.35
C VAL A 187 7.63 15.66 9.59
N GLY A 188 7.00 16.69 10.16
CA GLY A 188 6.99 18.04 9.61
C GLY A 188 8.24 18.84 9.95
N ALA A 189 8.43 19.96 9.25
CA ALA A 189 9.50 20.92 9.56
C ALA A 189 9.38 21.51 10.97
N ASP A 190 8.17 21.45 11.55
CA ASP A 190 7.84 21.83 12.94
C ASP A 190 8.22 20.76 13.97
N GLY A 191 8.74 19.60 13.54
CA GLY A 191 9.05 18.46 14.37
C GLY A 191 7.83 17.65 14.79
N CYS A 192 6.62 18.00 14.36
CA CYS A 192 5.40 17.27 14.65
C CYS A 192 5.27 16.02 13.78
N SER A 193 4.67 14.98 14.36
CA SER A 193 4.30 13.79 13.60
C SER A 193 2.98 13.98 12.87
N TYR A 194 2.86 13.38 11.72
CA TYR A 194 1.67 13.43 10.87
C TYR A 194 1.23 12.02 10.45
N ASN A 195 -0.05 11.75 10.61
CA ASN A 195 -0.73 10.58 10.07
C ASN A 195 -0.99 10.79 8.59
N ILE A 196 -0.46 9.93 7.74
CA ILE A 196 -0.56 10.06 6.28
C ILE A 196 -1.33 8.87 5.72
N ASN A 197 -2.08 9.08 4.65
CA ASN A 197 -2.74 7.98 3.95
C ASN A 197 -1.70 7.01 3.36
N ALA A 198 -1.85 5.71 3.67
CA ALA A 198 -0.90 4.68 3.26
C ALA A 198 -0.81 4.49 1.74
N ASP A 199 -1.90 4.75 0.99
CA ASP A 199 -1.88 4.68 -0.48
C ASP A 199 -0.99 5.80 -1.03
N LEU A 200 -1.08 7.02 -0.48
CA LEU A 200 -0.24 8.16 -0.87
C LEU A 200 1.24 7.91 -0.55
N VAL A 201 1.54 7.40 0.64
CA VAL A 201 2.94 7.05 0.99
C VAL A 201 3.47 5.97 0.05
N ALA A 202 2.69 4.94 -0.26
CA ALA A 202 3.11 3.87 -1.16
C ALA A 202 3.36 4.38 -2.58
N GLY A 203 2.49 5.26 -3.10
CA GLY A 203 2.67 5.90 -4.41
C GLY A 203 3.95 6.71 -4.47
N ARG A 204 4.16 7.64 -3.52
CA ARG A 204 5.37 8.46 -3.45
C ARG A 204 6.65 7.63 -3.24
N MET A 205 6.58 6.58 -2.44
CA MET A 205 7.69 5.64 -2.26
C MET A 205 8.02 4.93 -3.59
N ALA A 206 7.00 4.48 -4.33
CA ALA A 206 7.20 3.83 -5.62
C ALA A 206 7.83 4.78 -6.66
N GLU A 207 7.44 6.06 -6.67
CA GLU A 207 8.02 7.10 -7.53
C GLU A 207 9.51 7.31 -7.23
N VAL A 208 9.86 7.54 -5.94
CA VAL A 208 11.24 7.81 -5.52
C VAL A 208 12.16 6.61 -5.76
N LEU A 209 11.69 5.40 -5.47
CA LEU A 209 12.42 4.15 -5.70
C LEU A 209 12.44 3.74 -7.18
N LYS A 210 11.77 4.46 -8.09
CA LYS A 210 11.59 4.09 -9.50
C LYS A 210 11.13 2.64 -9.64
N ALA A 211 10.12 2.29 -8.86
CA ALA A 211 9.64 0.93 -8.77
C ALA A 211 9.17 0.38 -10.13
N GLU A 212 9.38 -0.89 -10.36
CA GLU A 212 8.83 -1.59 -11.53
C GLU A 212 7.31 -1.68 -11.46
N LYS A 213 6.78 -1.92 -10.24
CA LYS A 213 5.33 -1.97 -9.99
C LYS A 213 4.98 -1.33 -8.65
N LEU A 214 3.81 -0.68 -8.61
CA LEU A 214 3.07 -0.35 -7.40
C LEU A 214 1.87 -1.29 -7.31
N ILE A 215 1.71 -1.99 -6.18
CA ILE A 215 0.56 -2.87 -5.93
C ILE A 215 -0.22 -2.32 -4.75
N LEU A 216 -1.50 -1.97 -4.97
CA LEU A 216 -2.42 -1.48 -3.94
C LEU A 216 -3.42 -2.59 -3.59
N LEU A 217 -3.24 -3.25 -2.42
CA LEU A 217 -4.22 -4.20 -1.93
C LEU A 217 -5.44 -3.45 -1.36
N THR A 218 -6.63 -3.88 -1.76
CA THR A 218 -7.91 -3.31 -1.37
C THR A 218 -8.92 -4.40 -0.98
N ASN A 219 -10.14 -4.02 -0.63
CA ASN A 219 -11.25 -4.92 -0.32
C ASN A 219 -12.24 -5.10 -1.51
N THR A 220 -11.82 -4.70 -2.70
CA THR A 220 -12.61 -4.84 -3.93
C THR A 220 -11.78 -5.59 -4.96
N ALA A 221 -12.43 -6.26 -5.91
CA ALA A 221 -11.76 -6.99 -6.98
C ALA A 221 -10.84 -6.10 -7.85
N GLY A 222 -11.04 -4.80 -7.82
CA GLY A 222 -10.39 -3.80 -8.63
C GLY A 222 -11.38 -2.70 -8.99
N LEU A 223 -11.19 -2.06 -10.11
CA LEU A 223 -12.16 -1.16 -10.73
C LEU A 223 -13.21 -1.99 -11.46
N LEU A 224 -14.45 -1.76 -11.16
CA LEU A 224 -15.56 -2.40 -11.83
C LEU A 224 -16.29 -1.38 -12.72
N ASP A 225 -16.80 -1.80 -13.85
CA ASP A 225 -17.72 -1.02 -14.66
C ASP A 225 -19.12 -1.00 -14.04
N LYS A 226 -20.08 -0.37 -14.76
CA LYS A 226 -21.49 -0.26 -14.31
C LYS A 226 -22.23 -1.60 -14.29
N ASP A 227 -21.72 -2.61 -15.00
CA ASP A 227 -22.27 -3.95 -15.06
C ASP A 227 -21.62 -4.89 -14.03
N GLY A 228 -20.58 -4.39 -13.30
CA GLY A 228 -19.84 -5.12 -12.28
C GLY A 228 -18.67 -5.94 -12.82
N GLU A 229 -18.30 -5.75 -14.09
CA GLU A 229 -17.18 -6.41 -14.72
C GLU A 229 -15.85 -5.70 -14.38
N LEU A 230 -14.80 -6.48 -14.23
CA LEU A 230 -13.47 -5.96 -13.86
C LEU A 230 -12.82 -5.22 -15.04
N LEU A 231 -12.49 -3.96 -14.82
CA LEU A 231 -11.74 -3.15 -15.77
C LEU A 231 -10.23 -3.31 -15.56
N THR A 232 -9.49 -3.54 -16.64
CA THR A 232 -8.04 -3.69 -16.60
C THR A 232 -7.38 -3.08 -17.85
N GLY A 233 -6.06 -2.79 -17.77
CA GLY A 233 -5.31 -2.23 -18.89
C GLY A 233 -5.63 -0.76 -19.17
N LEU A 234 -6.03 -0.01 -18.14
CA LEU A 234 -6.45 1.39 -18.25
C LEU A 234 -5.23 2.33 -18.37
N ASN A 235 -5.41 3.41 -19.13
CA ASN A 235 -4.53 4.56 -19.14
C ASN A 235 -5.22 5.79 -18.52
N ALA A 236 -4.51 6.92 -18.43
CA ALA A 236 -5.04 8.13 -17.81
C ALA A 236 -6.33 8.62 -18.49
N ALA A 237 -6.38 8.60 -19.83
CA ALA A 237 -7.56 9.08 -20.57
C ALA A 237 -8.79 8.16 -20.38
N ASP A 238 -8.58 6.87 -20.17
CA ASP A 238 -9.66 5.94 -19.86
C ASP A 238 -10.21 6.20 -18.46
N VAL A 239 -9.31 6.44 -17.50
CA VAL A 239 -9.68 6.77 -16.12
C VAL A 239 -10.46 8.09 -16.05
N ASP A 240 -10.02 9.13 -16.75
CA ASP A 240 -10.72 10.42 -16.78
C ASP A 240 -12.18 10.24 -17.24
N LYS A 241 -12.41 9.47 -18.31
CA LYS A 241 -13.78 9.16 -18.79
C LYS A 241 -14.62 8.43 -17.76
N LEU A 242 -14.01 7.47 -17.03
CA LEU A 242 -14.70 6.68 -16.00
C LEU A 242 -15.02 7.53 -14.76
N ILE A 243 -14.25 8.57 -14.48
CA ILE A 243 -14.56 9.57 -13.45
C ILE A 243 -15.72 10.46 -13.92
N ASP A 244 -15.63 10.99 -15.15
CA ASP A 244 -16.63 11.91 -15.71
C ASP A 244 -18.00 11.25 -15.84
N ASP A 245 -18.05 9.97 -16.17
CA ASP A 245 -19.31 9.22 -16.30
C ASP A 245 -19.82 8.61 -14.99
N GLY A 246 -19.09 8.86 -13.86
CA GLY A 246 -19.46 8.44 -12.50
C GLY A 246 -19.21 6.96 -12.19
N THR A 247 -18.56 6.21 -13.07
CA THR A 247 -18.17 4.81 -12.81
C THR A 247 -17.16 4.73 -11.65
N ILE A 248 -16.16 5.64 -11.65
CA ILE A 248 -15.22 5.77 -10.54
C ILE A 248 -15.73 6.83 -9.58
N HIS A 249 -16.01 6.43 -8.36
CA HIS A 249 -16.53 7.33 -7.31
C HIS A 249 -16.06 6.93 -5.89
N GLY A 250 -16.31 7.80 -4.92
CA GLY A 250 -16.10 7.55 -3.50
C GLY A 250 -14.66 7.15 -3.16
N GLY A 251 -14.48 6.12 -2.33
CA GLY A 251 -13.19 5.67 -1.82
C GLY A 251 -12.23 5.09 -2.88
N MET A 252 -12.68 4.89 -4.13
CA MET A 252 -11.83 4.45 -5.22
C MET A 252 -11.05 5.62 -5.84
N LEU A 253 -11.61 6.84 -5.84
CA LEU A 253 -10.96 8.04 -6.40
C LEU A 253 -9.54 8.27 -5.85
N PRO A 254 -9.27 8.27 -4.54
CA PRO A 254 -7.91 8.47 -4.03
C PRO A 254 -6.94 7.37 -4.46
N LYS A 255 -7.40 6.12 -4.61
CA LYS A 255 -6.57 4.99 -5.04
C LYS A 255 -6.17 5.11 -6.50
N ILE A 256 -7.13 5.44 -7.34
CA ILE A 256 -6.90 5.67 -8.76
C ILE A 256 -5.98 6.88 -8.98
N ALA A 257 -6.22 7.98 -8.29
CA ALA A 257 -5.36 9.16 -8.35
C ALA A 257 -3.92 8.82 -7.96
N CYS A 258 -3.73 8.05 -6.88
CA CYS A 258 -2.43 7.57 -6.45
C CYS A 258 -1.76 6.68 -7.53
N ALA A 259 -2.51 5.73 -8.09
CA ALA A 259 -2.01 4.80 -9.10
C ALA A 259 -1.59 5.53 -10.39
N LEU A 260 -2.39 6.50 -10.85
CA LEU A 260 -2.08 7.34 -12.01
C LEU A 260 -0.88 8.25 -11.75
N SER A 261 -0.81 8.90 -10.58
CA SER A 261 0.34 9.74 -10.21
C SER A 261 1.63 8.93 -10.28
N ALA A 262 1.65 7.75 -9.67
CA ALA A 262 2.81 6.88 -9.66
C ALA A 262 3.27 6.53 -11.10
N VAL A 263 2.34 6.16 -11.97
CA VAL A 263 2.64 5.81 -13.36
C VAL A 263 3.15 7.03 -14.14
N ASN A 264 2.50 8.19 -14.00
CA ASN A 264 2.92 9.43 -14.64
C ASN A 264 4.31 9.91 -14.17
N CYS A 265 4.70 9.53 -12.94
CA CYS A 265 6.03 9.82 -12.36
C CYS A 265 7.08 8.71 -12.65
N GLY A 266 6.77 7.74 -13.50
CA GLY A 266 7.74 6.78 -14.05
C GLY A 266 7.72 5.37 -13.47
N VAL A 267 6.79 5.04 -12.58
CA VAL A 267 6.47 3.65 -12.21
C VAL A 267 5.90 2.94 -13.44
N LYS A 268 6.40 1.76 -13.78
CA LYS A 268 6.05 1.09 -15.06
C LYS A 268 4.60 0.62 -15.11
N ALA A 269 4.05 0.22 -13.97
CA ALA A 269 2.65 -0.18 -13.86
C ALA A 269 2.17 -0.04 -12.42
N SER A 270 0.90 0.31 -12.24
CA SER A 270 0.22 0.26 -10.95
C SER A 270 -0.94 -0.73 -11.03
N HIS A 271 -1.13 -1.49 -9.95
CA HIS A 271 -2.16 -2.52 -9.86
C HIS A 271 -3.02 -2.28 -8.61
N ILE A 272 -4.33 -2.35 -8.79
CA ILE A 272 -5.29 -2.34 -7.68
C ILE A 272 -5.89 -3.74 -7.62
N ILE A 273 -5.58 -4.50 -6.56
CA ILE A 273 -5.92 -5.92 -6.45
C ILE A 273 -6.70 -6.23 -5.17
N ASP A 274 -7.47 -7.32 -5.22
CA ASP A 274 -8.24 -7.79 -4.07
C ASP A 274 -7.34 -8.50 -3.04
N GLY A 275 -7.10 -7.85 -1.91
CA GLY A 275 -6.34 -8.42 -0.81
C GLY A 275 -7.04 -9.59 -0.07
N ARG A 276 -8.28 -9.92 -0.41
CA ARG A 276 -9.02 -11.08 0.11
C ARG A 276 -8.73 -12.36 -0.66
N VAL A 277 -8.13 -12.23 -1.84
CA VAL A 277 -7.69 -13.39 -2.64
C VAL A 277 -6.39 -13.93 -2.03
N ALA A 278 -6.35 -15.23 -1.75
CA ALA A 278 -5.13 -15.87 -1.26
C ALA A 278 -4.01 -15.75 -2.30
N HIS A 279 -2.83 -15.36 -1.84
CA HIS A 279 -1.65 -15.15 -2.70
C HIS A 279 -1.84 -14.16 -3.85
N ALA A 280 -2.72 -13.17 -3.69
CA ALA A 280 -3.05 -12.18 -4.73
C ALA A 280 -1.81 -11.52 -5.35
N VAL A 281 -0.80 -11.21 -4.53
CA VAL A 281 0.46 -10.59 -5.00
C VAL A 281 1.22 -11.53 -5.93
N LEU A 282 1.30 -12.82 -5.63
CA LEU A 282 1.98 -13.79 -6.49
C LEU A 282 1.22 -14.05 -7.79
N VAL A 283 -0.11 -14.17 -7.71
CA VAL A 283 -0.95 -14.33 -8.91
C VAL A 283 -0.74 -13.14 -9.85
N GLU A 284 -0.75 -11.91 -9.31
CA GLU A 284 -0.53 -10.70 -10.11
C GLU A 284 0.87 -10.59 -10.71
N LEU A 285 1.88 -11.16 -10.05
CA LEU A 285 3.27 -11.05 -10.51
C LEU A 285 3.71 -12.19 -11.41
N PHE A 286 3.19 -13.40 -11.22
CA PHE A 286 3.71 -14.62 -11.83
C PHE A 286 2.73 -15.33 -12.75
N THR A 287 1.63 -14.66 -13.12
CA THR A 287 0.68 -15.17 -14.13
C THR A 287 0.29 -14.06 -15.12
N ASP A 288 -0.24 -14.46 -16.27
CA ASP A 288 -0.77 -13.54 -17.28
C ASP A 288 -2.19 -13.04 -16.98
N GLU A 289 -2.94 -13.78 -16.16
CA GLU A 289 -4.34 -13.47 -15.89
C GLU A 289 -4.52 -12.29 -14.93
N GLY A 290 -3.61 -12.15 -13.94
CA GLY A 290 -3.72 -11.13 -12.92
C GLY A 290 -4.99 -11.28 -12.04
N VAL A 291 -5.15 -10.42 -11.04
CA VAL A 291 -6.30 -10.46 -10.11
C VAL A 291 -6.91 -9.08 -9.86
N GLY A 292 -6.71 -8.13 -10.75
CA GLY A 292 -7.20 -6.77 -10.51
C GLY A 292 -7.07 -5.82 -11.69
N THR A 293 -7.18 -4.54 -11.38
CA THR A 293 -7.04 -3.46 -12.36
C THR A 293 -5.58 -3.10 -12.56
N LEU A 294 -5.14 -3.19 -13.80
CA LEU A 294 -3.83 -2.71 -14.25
C LEU A 294 -3.96 -1.29 -14.82
N ILE A 295 -3.08 -0.39 -14.37
CA ILE A 295 -2.96 0.98 -14.87
C ILE A 295 -1.55 1.16 -15.45
N ARG A 296 -1.48 1.70 -16.66
CA ARG A 296 -0.24 1.96 -17.41
C ARG A 296 -0.16 3.42 -17.86
N ALA A 297 1.06 3.86 -18.21
CA ALA A 297 1.29 5.14 -18.87
C ALA A 297 0.69 5.19 -20.26
#